data_109beed8030b9516f6c2631f823933be
#
_entry.id   109beed8030b9516f6c2631f823933be
#
_cell.length_a   1.000
_cell.length_b   1.000
_cell.length_c   1.000
_cell.angle_alpha   90.00
_cell.angle_beta   90.00
_cell.angle_gamma   90.00
#
_symmetry.space_group_name_H-M   'P 1'
#
loop_
_entity.id
_entity.type
_entity.pdbx_description
1 polymer ?
#
loop_
_entity_poly.entity_id
_entity_poly.type
_entity_poly.pdbx_seq_one_letter_code
_entity_poly.pdbx_strand_id
1 'polypeptide(L)'
;MIKEKCIKVVIVEDFKLTRVGLRCALNANNDIDVVSEAENAPTGIRQIERTKPDIVLMDLGLPGMNGIEAILKIREFDKDVKIIALTSHDRQQEVVGALSSGANAYCLKDIDPEKLAEVIRDVNDGVCWIDPVVSGMALRSMPKIEDTSIIGDDNTTALKVPLTEREQEVLKHLVDGKSNTEIAKELIVSVHTAKAHVCSILQKMCVNDRVQAAVKAVKEGMV
;
A
#
# COMPACT_ATOMS: atom_id res chain seq x y z
N MET A 1 -1.30 -20.82 24.42
CA MET A 1 -2.07 -20.10 23.41
C MET A 1 -1.32 -18.82 23.09
N ILE A 2 -0.67 -18.76 21.94
CA ILE A 2 -0.04 -17.52 21.45
C ILE A 2 -1.22 -16.61 21.08
N LYS A 3 -1.35 -15.48 21.79
CA LYS A 3 -2.34 -14.46 21.44
C LYS A 3 -1.94 -13.93 20.07
N GLU A 4 -2.67 -14.27 19.02
CA GLU A 4 -2.45 -13.68 17.70
C GLU A 4 -2.48 -12.15 17.86
N LYS A 5 -1.46 -11.49 17.31
CA LYS A 5 -1.31 -10.04 17.42
C LYS A 5 -2.46 -9.39 16.64
N CYS A 6 -3.41 -8.77 17.34
CA CYS A 6 -4.54 -8.08 16.75
C CYS A 6 -4.06 -6.85 15.98
N ILE A 7 -4.53 -6.65 14.75
CA ILE A 7 -4.22 -5.49 13.91
C ILE A 7 -4.98 -4.29 14.46
N LYS A 8 -4.27 -3.28 14.93
CA LYS A 8 -4.85 -2.06 15.48
C LYS A 8 -5.21 -1.09 14.36
N VAL A 9 -6.46 -0.70 14.28
CA VAL A 9 -7.00 0.18 13.24
C VAL A 9 -7.48 1.49 13.84
N VAL A 10 -7.17 2.61 13.20
CA VAL A 10 -7.80 3.91 13.42
C VAL A 10 -8.64 4.26 12.22
N ILE A 11 -9.89 4.70 12.44
CA ILE A 11 -10.82 5.14 11.39
C ILE A 11 -10.92 6.66 11.43
N VAL A 12 -10.68 7.32 10.28
CA VAL A 12 -10.90 8.75 10.08
C VAL A 12 -11.93 8.94 8.99
N GLU A 13 -13.15 9.29 9.38
CA GLU A 13 -14.35 9.34 8.52
C GLU A 13 -15.32 10.36 9.10
N ASP A 14 -15.76 11.35 8.34
CA ASP A 14 -16.64 12.40 8.82
C ASP A 14 -18.10 11.94 8.97
N PHE A 15 -18.55 11.05 8.09
CA PHE A 15 -19.93 10.57 8.12
C PHE A 15 -20.13 9.53 9.21
N LYS A 16 -20.89 9.91 10.26
CA LYS A 16 -21.07 9.11 11.47
C LYS A 16 -21.58 7.68 11.18
N LEU A 17 -22.54 7.54 10.24
CA LEU A 17 -23.11 6.22 9.94
C LEU A 17 -22.09 5.29 9.30
N THR A 18 -21.31 5.78 8.34
CA THR A 18 -20.21 5.05 7.71
C THR A 18 -19.16 4.64 8.75
N ARG A 19 -18.75 5.58 9.61
CA ARG A 19 -17.77 5.33 10.68
C ARG A 19 -18.23 4.24 11.65
N VAL A 20 -19.48 4.30 12.10
CA VAL A 20 -20.06 3.26 12.97
C VAL A 20 -20.17 1.93 12.23
N GLY A 21 -20.59 1.92 10.95
CA GLY A 21 -20.66 0.71 10.13
C GLY A 21 -19.30 0.03 9.98
N LEU A 22 -18.27 0.80 9.62
CA LEU A 22 -16.88 0.31 9.49
C LEU A 22 -16.39 -0.31 10.81
N ARG A 23 -16.59 0.39 11.94
CA ARG A 23 -16.21 -0.14 13.25
C ARG A 23 -16.90 -1.46 13.57
N CYS A 24 -18.22 -1.53 13.39
CA CYS A 24 -18.98 -2.75 13.67
C CYS A 24 -18.51 -3.92 12.79
N ALA A 25 -18.33 -3.68 11.50
CA ALA A 25 -17.89 -4.69 10.54
C ALA A 25 -16.48 -5.20 10.83
N LEU A 26 -15.55 -4.30 11.14
CA LEU A 26 -14.16 -4.65 11.42
C LEU A 26 -14.02 -5.37 12.77
N ASN A 27 -14.66 -4.89 13.82
CA ASN A 27 -14.64 -5.53 15.15
C ASN A 27 -15.37 -6.89 15.19
N ALA A 28 -16.10 -7.28 14.15
CA ALA A 28 -16.62 -8.64 14.00
C ALA A 28 -15.50 -9.67 13.71
N ASN A 29 -14.31 -9.21 13.32
CA ASN A 29 -13.14 -10.04 13.08
C ASN A 29 -12.27 -10.11 14.35
N ASN A 30 -11.89 -11.32 14.78
CA ASN A 30 -11.13 -11.52 16.02
C ASN A 30 -9.70 -11.01 15.99
N ASP A 31 -9.16 -10.78 14.79
CA ASP A 31 -7.79 -10.36 14.52
C ASP A 31 -7.66 -8.86 14.17
N ILE A 32 -8.77 -8.11 14.17
CA ILE A 32 -8.80 -6.67 13.91
C ILE A 32 -9.45 -5.95 15.10
N ASP A 33 -8.82 -4.86 15.56
CA ASP A 33 -9.29 -4.05 16.68
C ASP A 33 -9.30 -2.56 16.30
N VAL A 34 -10.48 -1.96 16.27
CA VAL A 34 -10.63 -0.52 16.04
C VAL A 34 -10.35 0.23 17.34
N VAL A 35 -9.09 0.63 17.52
CA VAL A 35 -8.58 1.26 18.76
C VAL A 35 -8.98 2.73 18.90
N SER A 36 -9.34 3.41 17.81
CA SER A 36 -9.82 4.80 17.86
C SER A 36 -10.57 5.20 16.59
N GLU A 37 -11.36 6.25 16.72
CA GLU A 37 -12.14 6.87 15.64
C GLU A 37 -11.99 8.40 15.67
N ALA A 38 -12.09 9.03 14.49
CA ALA A 38 -12.10 10.48 14.36
C ALA A 38 -13.05 10.92 13.25
N GLU A 39 -13.67 12.08 13.41
CA GLU A 39 -14.59 12.68 12.47
C GLU A 39 -13.97 13.73 11.53
N ASN A 40 -12.68 14.01 11.72
CA ASN A 40 -11.93 14.97 10.91
C ASN A 40 -10.43 14.67 10.99
N ALA A 41 -9.68 15.15 10.00
CA ALA A 41 -8.25 14.92 9.89
C ALA A 41 -7.42 15.40 11.11
N PRO A 42 -7.61 16.62 11.68
CA PRO A 42 -6.84 17.05 12.84
C PRO A 42 -7.02 16.17 14.07
N THR A 43 -8.23 15.66 14.31
CA THR A 43 -8.48 14.71 15.40
C THR A 43 -7.89 13.34 15.08
N GLY A 44 -8.02 12.89 13.84
CA GLY A 44 -7.43 11.63 13.37
C GLY A 44 -5.92 11.59 13.59
N ILE A 45 -5.20 12.63 13.15
CA ILE A 45 -3.75 12.75 13.34
C ILE A 45 -3.36 12.62 14.82
N ARG A 46 -4.03 13.35 15.72
CA ARG A 46 -3.76 13.23 17.17
C ARG A 46 -4.02 11.82 17.71
N GLN A 47 -5.06 11.13 17.21
CA GLN A 47 -5.36 9.77 17.63
C GLN A 47 -4.29 8.79 17.12
N ILE A 48 -3.80 8.94 15.89
CA ILE A 48 -2.74 8.13 15.31
C ILE A 48 -1.45 8.28 16.12
N GLU A 49 -1.03 9.50 16.41
CA GLU A 49 0.14 9.77 17.27
C GLU A 49 0.04 9.10 18.65
N ARG A 50 -1.15 9.15 19.26
CA ARG A 50 -1.40 8.60 20.60
C ARG A 50 -1.47 7.08 20.63
N THR A 51 -2.18 6.46 19.66
CA THR A 51 -2.50 5.04 19.68
C THR A 51 -1.49 4.18 18.94
N LYS A 52 -0.70 4.78 18.04
CA LYS A 52 0.27 4.09 17.16
C LYS A 52 -0.34 2.84 16.55
N PRO A 53 -1.34 2.99 15.68
CA PRO A 53 -2.02 1.88 15.05
C PRO A 53 -1.12 1.20 14.03
N ASP A 54 -1.45 -0.03 13.65
CA ASP A 54 -0.83 -0.72 12.53
C ASP A 54 -1.42 -0.19 11.20
N ILE A 55 -2.74 0.11 11.18
CA ILE A 55 -3.49 0.57 9.99
C ILE A 55 -4.29 1.84 10.29
N VAL A 56 -4.34 2.73 9.33
CA VAL A 56 -5.26 3.89 9.29
C VAL A 56 -6.20 3.74 8.09
N LEU A 57 -7.50 3.75 8.34
CA LEU A 57 -8.50 3.97 7.30
C LEU A 57 -8.76 5.46 7.22
N MET A 58 -8.42 6.06 6.07
CA MET A 58 -8.47 7.51 5.87
C MET A 58 -9.46 7.86 4.77
N ASP A 59 -10.56 8.51 5.13
CA ASP A 59 -11.43 9.13 4.15
C ASP A 59 -10.72 10.29 3.44
N LEU A 60 -10.79 10.31 2.12
CA LEU A 60 -10.24 11.42 1.33
C LEU A 60 -11.16 12.64 1.31
N GLY A 61 -12.47 12.44 1.48
CA GLY A 61 -13.50 13.49 1.41
C GLY A 61 -13.69 14.31 2.69
N LEU A 62 -12.74 14.31 3.62
CA LEU A 62 -12.86 15.01 4.90
C LEU A 62 -13.03 16.52 4.73
N PRO A 63 -13.88 17.18 5.57
CA PRO A 63 -14.06 18.62 5.53
C PRO A 63 -12.85 19.38 6.11
N GLY A 64 -12.53 20.51 5.50
CA GLY A 64 -11.41 21.35 5.90
C GLY A 64 -10.08 20.82 5.40
N MET A 65 -9.36 20.06 6.21
CA MET A 65 -8.16 19.32 5.78
C MET A 65 -8.59 18.00 5.14
N ASN A 66 -8.37 17.86 3.84
CA ASN A 66 -8.71 16.63 3.12
C ASN A 66 -7.79 15.46 3.50
N GLY A 67 -8.19 14.22 3.12
CA GLY A 67 -7.45 13.02 3.50
C GLY A 67 -6.04 12.97 2.90
N ILE A 68 -5.81 13.52 1.71
CA ILE A 68 -4.48 13.56 1.08
C ILE A 68 -3.54 14.45 1.89
N GLU A 69 -3.99 15.62 2.31
CA GLU A 69 -3.22 16.51 3.19
C GLU A 69 -2.95 15.85 4.55
N ALA A 70 -3.93 15.10 5.08
CA ALA A 70 -3.75 14.35 6.32
C ALA A 70 -2.69 13.26 6.18
N ILE A 71 -2.68 12.51 5.06
CA ILE A 71 -1.67 11.50 4.76
C ILE A 71 -0.28 12.12 4.74
N LEU A 72 -0.09 13.25 4.03
CA LEU A 72 1.20 13.96 4.00
C LEU A 72 1.68 14.32 5.41
N LYS A 73 0.80 14.87 6.26
CA LYS A 73 1.14 15.20 7.64
C LYS A 73 1.48 13.99 8.49
N ILE A 74 0.77 12.87 8.32
CA ILE A 74 1.10 11.63 9.02
C ILE A 74 2.50 11.16 8.60
N ARG A 75 2.85 11.25 7.33
CA ARG A 75 4.17 10.84 6.82
C ARG A 75 5.34 11.72 7.32
N GLU A 76 5.07 12.92 7.81
CA GLU A 76 6.08 13.77 8.46
C GLU A 76 6.59 13.16 9.77
N PHE A 77 5.73 12.49 10.55
CA PHE A 77 6.09 11.91 11.86
C PHE A 77 6.07 10.38 11.90
N ASP A 78 5.33 9.70 11.00
CA ASP A 78 5.25 8.25 10.94
C ASP A 78 5.31 7.76 9.48
N LYS A 79 6.42 7.12 9.13
CA LYS A 79 6.64 6.56 7.79
C LYS A 79 6.21 5.10 7.67
N ASP A 80 5.98 4.43 8.80
CA ASP A 80 5.77 2.98 8.87
C ASP A 80 4.30 2.60 8.96
N VAL A 81 3.46 3.44 9.60
CA VAL A 81 2.01 3.19 9.70
C VAL A 81 1.41 2.97 8.31
N LYS A 82 0.60 1.93 8.16
CA LYS A 82 -0.05 1.65 6.88
C LYS A 82 -1.33 2.47 6.74
N ILE A 83 -1.50 3.12 5.58
CA ILE A 83 -2.65 3.98 5.32
C ILE A 83 -3.44 3.42 4.14
N ILE A 84 -4.71 3.12 4.37
CA ILE A 84 -5.70 2.74 3.37
C ILE A 84 -6.58 3.95 3.12
N ALA A 85 -6.50 4.52 1.93
CA ALA A 85 -7.39 5.61 1.50
C ALA A 85 -8.77 5.04 1.16
N LEU A 86 -9.82 5.63 1.75
CA LEU A 86 -11.23 5.33 1.43
C LEU A 86 -11.85 6.52 0.71
N THR A 87 -12.64 6.29 -0.32
CA THR A 87 -13.32 7.36 -1.05
C THR A 87 -14.61 6.88 -1.69
N SER A 88 -15.55 7.82 -1.88
CA SER A 88 -16.76 7.57 -2.67
C SER A 88 -16.54 7.86 -4.16
N HIS A 89 -15.36 8.31 -4.57
CA HIS A 89 -15.08 8.75 -5.93
C HIS A 89 -13.97 7.91 -6.57
N ASP A 90 -14.14 7.63 -7.85
CA ASP A 90 -13.19 6.94 -8.71
C ASP A 90 -12.32 7.90 -9.54
N ARG A 91 -12.16 9.16 -9.08
CA ARG A 91 -11.45 10.19 -9.84
C ARG A 91 -9.95 9.90 -9.91
N GLN A 92 -9.44 9.81 -11.13
CA GLN A 92 -8.04 9.53 -11.42
C GLN A 92 -7.04 10.39 -10.62
N GLN A 93 -7.31 11.68 -10.46
CA GLN A 93 -6.44 12.62 -9.73
C GLN A 93 -6.38 12.29 -8.23
N GLU A 94 -7.47 11.83 -7.64
CA GLU A 94 -7.52 11.43 -6.22
C GLU A 94 -6.71 10.16 -5.96
N VAL A 95 -6.80 9.17 -6.87
CA VAL A 95 -6.02 7.93 -6.78
C VAL A 95 -4.52 8.21 -6.80
N VAL A 96 -4.06 8.97 -7.82
CA VAL A 96 -2.64 9.34 -7.95
C VAL A 96 -2.19 10.20 -6.77
N GLY A 97 -3.02 11.17 -6.37
CA GLY A 97 -2.74 12.03 -5.22
C GLY A 97 -2.55 11.24 -3.92
N ALA A 98 -3.45 10.33 -3.60
CA ALA A 98 -3.37 9.51 -2.39
C ALA A 98 -2.13 8.61 -2.37
N LEU A 99 -1.87 7.89 -3.47
CA LEU A 99 -0.70 7.00 -3.57
C LEU A 99 0.63 7.79 -3.53
N SER A 100 0.70 8.92 -4.23
CA SER A 100 1.89 9.80 -4.22
C SER A 100 2.14 10.44 -2.85
N SER A 101 1.09 10.65 -2.05
CA SER A 101 1.20 11.16 -0.67
C SER A 101 1.60 10.09 0.33
N GLY A 102 1.70 8.83 -0.09
CA GLY A 102 2.17 7.72 0.73
C GLY A 102 1.07 6.81 1.28
N ALA A 103 -0.12 6.78 0.66
CA ALA A 103 -1.09 5.73 0.94
C ALA A 103 -0.56 4.37 0.46
N ASN A 104 -0.82 3.32 1.23
CA ASN A 104 -0.43 1.94 0.92
C ASN A 104 -1.52 1.19 0.15
N ALA A 105 -2.77 1.67 0.24
CA ALA A 105 -3.89 1.11 -0.49
C ALA A 105 -4.93 2.18 -0.81
N TYR A 106 -5.74 1.90 -1.83
CA TYR A 106 -6.85 2.74 -2.26
C TYR A 106 -8.09 1.87 -2.46
N CYS A 107 -9.16 2.17 -1.71
CA CYS A 107 -10.42 1.46 -1.73
C CYS A 107 -11.59 2.41 -2.00
N LEU A 108 -12.58 1.95 -2.75
CA LEU A 108 -13.87 2.60 -2.82
C LEU A 108 -14.71 2.29 -1.58
N LYS A 109 -15.54 3.23 -1.12
CA LYS A 109 -16.39 3.06 0.09
C LYS A 109 -17.53 2.04 -0.08
N ASP A 110 -17.79 1.60 -1.30
CA ASP A 110 -18.74 0.52 -1.62
C ASP A 110 -18.12 -0.89 -1.53
N ILE A 111 -16.84 -0.98 -1.14
CA ILE A 111 -16.17 -2.25 -0.89
C ILE A 111 -16.94 -3.09 0.13
N ASP A 112 -17.07 -4.39 -0.15
CA ASP A 112 -17.62 -5.33 0.79
C ASP A 112 -16.83 -5.34 2.11
N PRO A 113 -17.49 -5.33 3.29
CA PRO A 113 -16.81 -5.31 4.59
C PRO A 113 -15.86 -6.50 4.82
N GLU A 114 -16.17 -7.69 4.33
CA GLU A 114 -15.32 -8.86 4.44
C GLU A 114 -14.05 -8.67 3.58
N LYS A 115 -14.25 -8.10 2.37
CA LYS A 115 -13.14 -7.77 1.48
C LYS A 115 -12.24 -6.67 2.05
N LEU A 116 -12.81 -5.66 2.71
CA LEU A 116 -12.03 -4.64 3.42
C LEU A 116 -11.17 -5.26 4.53
N ALA A 117 -11.71 -6.21 5.28
CA ALA A 117 -10.94 -6.92 6.31
C ALA A 117 -9.77 -7.74 5.70
N GLU A 118 -9.96 -8.37 4.53
CA GLU A 118 -8.87 -9.00 3.79
C GLU A 118 -7.81 -7.98 3.35
N VAL A 119 -8.24 -6.84 2.79
CA VAL A 119 -7.32 -5.76 2.38
C VAL A 119 -6.52 -5.23 3.57
N ILE A 120 -7.14 -5.08 4.74
CA ILE A 120 -6.43 -4.66 5.97
C ILE A 120 -5.32 -5.66 6.32
N ARG A 121 -5.57 -6.96 6.24
CA ARG A 121 -4.54 -7.99 6.49
C ARG A 121 -3.44 -7.93 5.45
N ASP A 122 -3.81 -7.85 4.17
CA ASP A 122 -2.88 -7.76 3.05
C ASP A 122 -1.96 -6.54 3.19
N VAL A 123 -2.52 -5.37 3.51
CA VAL A 123 -1.77 -4.12 3.68
C VAL A 123 -0.90 -4.16 4.94
N ASN A 124 -1.38 -4.75 6.03
CA ASN A 124 -0.59 -4.95 7.24
C ASN A 124 0.65 -5.82 6.95
N ASP A 125 0.52 -6.81 6.08
CA ASP A 125 1.61 -7.68 5.63
C ASP A 125 2.48 -7.03 4.53
N GLY A 126 2.22 -5.77 4.18
CA GLY A 126 3.04 -4.98 3.26
C GLY A 126 2.63 -5.07 1.79
N VAL A 127 1.45 -5.62 1.47
CA VAL A 127 0.91 -5.61 0.10
C VAL A 127 0.34 -4.25 -0.23
N CYS A 128 0.69 -3.70 -1.38
CA CYS A 128 0.00 -2.54 -1.94
C CYS A 128 -1.30 -3.03 -2.61
N TRP A 129 -2.43 -2.45 -2.22
CA TRP A 129 -3.72 -2.83 -2.78
C TRP A 129 -4.40 -1.63 -3.45
N ILE A 130 -4.91 -1.82 -4.66
CA ILE A 130 -5.67 -0.80 -5.39
C ILE A 130 -6.95 -1.45 -5.88
N ASP A 131 -8.08 -0.79 -5.62
CA ASP A 131 -9.38 -1.26 -6.06
C ASP A 131 -9.37 -1.57 -7.57
N PRO A 132 -9.84 -2.75 -8.00
CA PRO A 132 -9.83 -3.14 -9.42
C PRO A 132 -10.54 -2.14 -10.35
N VAL A 133 -11.58 -1.46 -9.86
CA VAL A 133 -12.33 -0.45 -10.64
C VAL A 133 -11.43 0.73 -11.02
N VAL A 134 -10.56 1.15 -10.11
CA VAL A 134 -9.67 2.31 -10.30
C VAL A 134 -8.25 1.94 -10.70
N SER A 135 -7.87 0.68 -10.63
CA SER A 135 -6.51 0.22 -10.94
C SER A 135 -6.08 0.55 -12.36
N GLY A 136 -6.98 0.39 -13.33
CA GLY A 136 -6.73 0.76 -14.73
C GLY A 136 -6.51 2.26 -14.94
N MET A 137 -7.13 3.12 -14.11
CA MET A 137 -6.95 4.57 -14.15
C MET A 137 -5.62 4.97 -13.51
N ALA A 138 -5.28 4.37 -12.37
CA ALA A 138 -4.01 4.58 -11.68
C ALA A 138 -2.82 4.26 -12.59
N LEU A 139 -2.87 3.11 -13.27
CA LEU A 139 -1.81 2.69 -14.21
C LEU A 139 -1.67 3.61 -15.43
N ARG A 140 -2.78 4.16 -15.95
CA ARG A 140 -2.75 5.09 -17.09
C ARG A 140 -2.20 6.48 -16.72
N SER A 141 -2.22 6.82 -15.44
CA SER A 141 -1.81 8.13 -14.93
C SER A 141 -0.38 8.16 -14.45
N MET A 142 0.23 7.01 -14.24
CA MET A 142 1.67 6.96 -14.06
C MET A 142 2.30 7.53 -15.32
N PRO A 143 3.26 8.47 -15.19
CA PRO A 143 3.93 9.03 -16.36
C PRO A 143 4.43 7.84 -17.20
N LYS A 144 3.91 7.73 -18.44
CA LYS A 144 4.52 6.85 -19.41
C LYS A 144 5.96 7.32 -19.49
N ILE A 145 6.89 6.44 -19.18
CA ILE A 145 8.27 6.61 -19.63
C ILE A 145 8.14 6.47 -21.14
N GLU A 146 7.89 7.62 -21.82
CA GLU A 146 8.06 7.69 -23.26
C GLU A 146 9.50 7.26 -23.50
N ASP A 147 9.67 6.35 -24.46
CA ASP A 147 10.96 6.03 -25.03
C ASP A 147 11.66 7.34 -25.45
N THR A 148 12.27 7.99 -24.51
CA THR A 148 13.20 9.05 -24.80
C THR A 148 14.52 8.34 -25.13
N SER A 149 14.65 8.01 -26.40
CA SER A 149 15.95 7.93 -27.04
C SER A 149 16.63 9.31 -26.87
N ILE A 150 17.21 9.55 -25.71
CA ILE A 150 18.14 10.63 -25.46
C ILE A 150 19.48 10.00 -25.13
N ILE A 151 20.31 9.98 -26.17
CA ILE A 151 21.75 9.94 -26.09
C ILE A 151 22.21 11.17 -25.29
N GLY A 152 22.90 10.92 -24.17
CA GLY A 152 23.80 11.86 -23.52
C GLY A 152 23.17 12.90 -22.60
N ASP A 153 23.21 12.74 -21.30
CA ASP A 153 24.14 13.42 -20.40
C ASP A 153 23.94 12.98 -18.94
N ASP A 154 25.02 12.80 -18.23
CA ASP A 154 25.09 12.47 -16.81
C ASP A 154 24.37 13.52 -15.94
N ASN A 155 23.47 13.08 -15.11
CA ASN A 155 23.02 13.60 -13.81
C ASN A 155 21.51 13.66 -13.64
N THR A 156 20.87 12.49 -13.48
CA THR A 156 19.63 12.41 -12.70
C THR A 156 19.74 11.22 -11.76
N THR A 157 20.18 11.49 -10.55
CA THR A 157 20.13 10.60 -9.40
C THR A 157 18.65 10.36 -9.02
N ALA A 158 17.98 9.49 -9.77
CA ALA A 158 16.84 8.78 -9.22
C ALA A 158 17.39 7.99 -8.02
N LEU A 159 16.93 8.29 -6.82
CA LEU A 159 17.29 7.58 -5.60
C LEU A 159 16.91 6.11 -5.78
N LYS A 160 17.86 5.31 -6.26
CA LYS A 160 17.74 3.85 -6.33
C LYS A 160 17.73 3.36 -4.90
N VAL A 161 16.55 3.08 -4.36
CA VAL A 161 16.43 2.39 -3.06
C VAL A 161 17.00 0.99 -3.27
N PRO A 162 18.11 0.61 -2.62
CA PRO A 162 18.73 -0.68 -2.84
C PRO A 162 17.77 -1.81 -2.41
N LEU A 163 17.81 -2.92 -3.12
CA LEU A 163 17.11 -4.13 -2.70
C LEU A 163 17.74 -4.66 -1.42
N THR A 164 16.89 -5.09 -0.47
CA THR A 164 17.36 -5.82 0.71
C THR A 164 17.91 -7.18 0.31
N GLU A 165 18.70 -7.82 1.16
CA GLU A 165 19.23 -9.19 0.92
C GLU A 165 18.10 -10.17 0.56
N ARG A 166 16.96 -10.07 1.27
CA ARG A 166 15.81 -10.93 1.04
C ARG A 166 15.12 -10.67 -0.31
N GLU A 167 15.06 -9.41 -0.74
CA GLU A 167 14.56 -9.07 -2.07
C GLU A 167 15.51 -9.50 -3.18
N GLN A 168 16.81 -9.49 -2.95
CA GLN A 168 17.79 -10.03 -3.90
C GLN A 168 17.65 -11.55 -4.07
N GLU A 169 17.40 -12.29 -2.99
CA GLU A 169 17.12 -13.72 -3.07
C GLU A 169 15.84 -14.00 -3.87
N VAL A 170 14.76 -13.25 -3.60
CA VAL A 170 13.51 -13.36 -4.35
C VAL A 170 13.71 -12.99 -5.83
N LEU A 171 14.52 -11.96 -6.13
CA LEU A 171 14.82 -11.55 -7.51
C LEU A 171 15.53 -12.64 -8.30
N LYS A 172 16.47 -13.38 -7.69
CA LYS A 172 17.12 -14.55 -8.33
C LYS A 172 16.09 -15.60 -8.77
N HIS A 173 15.18 -15.94 -7.86
CA HIS A 173 14.11 -16.89 -8.18
C HIS A 173 13.12 -16.35 -9.23
N LEU A 174 12.92 -15.04 -9.28
CA LEU A 174 12.13 -14.37 -10.30
C LEU A 174 12.75 -14.51 -11.69
N VAL A 175 14.07 -14.33 -11.78
CA VAL A 175 14.85 -14.51 -13.02
C VAL A 175 14.83 -15.97 -13.47
N ASP A 176 14.85 -16.93 -12.54
CA ASP A 176 14.68 -18.36 -12.81
C ASP A 176 13.25 -18.74 -13.27
N GLY A 177 12.33 -17.77 -13.35
CA GLY A 177 10.95 -17.98 -13.79
C GLY A 177 10.02 -18.63 -12.78
N LYS A 178 10.42 -18.77 -11.50
CA LYS A 178 9.64 -19.43 -10.46
C LYS A 178 8.39 -18.64 -10.07
N SER A 179 7.27 -19.33 -9.90
CA SER A 179 6.02 -18.76 -9.40
C SER A 179 6.15 -18.33 -7.93
N ASN A 180 5.25 -17.47 -7.45
CA ASN A 180 5.24 -17.05 -6.04
C ASN A 180 5.09 -18.23 -5.08
N THR A 181 4.41 -19.31 -5.49
CA THR A 181 4.26 -20.54 -4.70
C THR A 181 5.58 -21.30 -4.58
N GLU A 182 6.36 -21.38 -5.65
CA GLU A 182 7.68 -22.02 -5.66
C GLU A 182 8.70 -21.20 -4.86
N ILE A 183 8.68 -19.86 -5.05
CA ILE A 183 9.52 -18.94 -4.26
C ILE A 183 9.21 -19.09 -2.76
N ALA A 184 7.93 -19.10 -2.39
CA ALA A 184 7.51 -19.28 -1.01
C ALA A 184 8.02 -20.59 -0.40
N LYS A 185 7.95 -21.68 -1.16
CA LYS A 185 8.42 -23.00 -0.72
C LYS A 185 9.93 -23.04 -0.52
N GLU A 186 10.70 -22.48 -1.44
CA GLU A 186 12.17 -22.47 -1.35
C GLU A 186 12.70 -21.57 -0.24
N LEU A 187 12.06 -20.42 -0.06
CA LEU A 187 12.46 -19.46 0.96
C LEU A 187 11.82 -19.71 2.35
N ILE A 188 10.99 -20.78 2.46
CA ILE A 188 10.29 -21.18 3.69
C ILE A 188 9.46 -20.00 4.26
N VAL A 189 8.69 -19.35 3.41
CA VAL A 189 7.78 -18.27 3.76
C VAL A 189 6.37 -18.55 3.25
N SER A 190 5.38 -17.74 3.65
CA SER A 190 4.04 -17.84 3.08
C SER A 190 4.04 -17.38 1.61
N VAL A 191 3.10 -17.89 0.80
CA VAL A 191 2.90 -17.42 -0.59
C VAL A 191 2.60 -15.92 -0.60
N HIS A 192 1.92 -15.45 0.44
CA HIS A 192 1.60 -14.04 0.64
C HIS A 192 2.88 -13.20 0.84
N THR A 193 3.79 -13.64 1.71
CA THR A 193 5.09 -13.00 1.93
C THR A 193 5.93 -12.95 0.64
N ALA A 194 5.93 -14.04 -0.14
CA ALA A 194 6.62 -14.05 -1.43
C ALA A 194 6.03 -13.03 -2.42
N LYS A 195 4.69 -12.91 -2.49
CA LYS A 195 4.02 -11.87 -3.28
C LYS A 195 4.41 -10.46 -2.84
N ALA A 196 4.44 -10.20 -1.53
CA ALA A 196 4.82 -8.89 -0.98
C ALA A 196 6.26 -8.50 -1.40
N HIS A 197 7.22 -9.43 -1.30
CA HIS A 197 8.58 -9.18 -1.77
C HIS A 197 8.64 -8.91 -3.28
N VAL A 198 7.88 -9.65 -4.09
CA VAL A 198 7.81 -9.41 -5.54
C VAL A 198 7.28 -8.00 -5.81
N CYS A 199 6.19 -7.57 -5.18
CA CYS A 199 5.66 -6.22 -5.34
C CYS A 199 6.68 -5.15 -4.95
N SER A 200 7.37 -5.31 -3.81
CA SER A 200 8.42 -4.39 -3.37
C SER A 200 9.57 -4.29 -4.38
N ILE A 201 9.99 -5.43 -4.96
CA ILE A 201 11.03 -5.47 -6.00
C ILE A 201 10.57 -4.69 -7.24
N LEU A 202 9.34 -4.91 -7.73
CA LEU A 202 8.80 -4.20 -8.89
C LEU A 202 8.81 -2.69 -8.67
N GLN A 203 8.40 -2.22 -7.48
CA GLN A 203 8.42 -0.81 -7.11
C GLN A 203 9.84 -0.24 -7.06
N LYS A 204 10.78 -0.91 -6.37
CA LYS A 204 12.17 -0.45 -6.22
C LYS A 204 12.93 -0.45 -7.54
N MET A 205 12.60 -1.40 -8.42
CA MET A 205 13.16 -1.48 -9.76
C MET A 205 12.44 -0.59 -10.77
N CYS A 206 11.34 0.09 -10.39
CA CYS A 206 10.52 0.92 -11.27
C CYS A 206 10.09 0.15 -12.53
N VAL A 207 9.54 -1.05 -12.37
CA VAL A 207 9.03 -1.90 -13.45
C VAL A 207 7.60 -2.36 -13.17
N ASN A 208 6.82 -2.63 -14.23
CA ASN A 208 5.39 -2.88 -14.12
C ASN A 208 5.02 -4.35 -13.94
N ASP A 209 5.92 -5.27 -14.31
CA ASP A 209 5.66 -6.71 -14.23
C ASP A 209 6.95 -7.50 -13.95
N ARG A 210 6.75 -8.78 -13.59
CA ARG A 210 7.83 -9.70 -13.22
C ARG A 210 8.81 -9.99 -14.36
N VAL A 211 8.33 -9.94 -15.62
CA VAL A 211 9.18 -10.20 -16.80
C VAL A 211 10.13 -9.03 -16.99
N GLN A 212 9.62 -7.80 -16.85
CA GLN A 212 10.44 -6.59 -16.89
C GLN A 212 11.47 -6.57 -15.77
N ALA A 213 11.08 -7.00 -14.55
CA ALA A 213 12.02 -7.12 -13.43
C ALA A 213 13.16 -8.11 -13.74
N ALA A 214 12.83 -9.29 -14.26
CA ALA A 214 13.81 -10.30 -14.63
C ALA A 214 14.76 -9.80 -15.73
N VAL A 215 14.21 -9.21 -16.80
CA VAL A 215 15.02 -8.65 -17.91
C VAL A 215 15.94 -7.54 -17.43
N LYS A 216 15.43 -6.64 -16.56
CA LYS A 216 16.22 -5.55 -16.00
C LYS A 216 17.34 -6.05 -15.09
N ALA A 217 17.04 -7.04 -14.23
CA ALA A 217 18.01 -7.66 -13.34
C ALA A 217 19.19 -8.29 -14.11
N VAL A 218 18.90 -9.00 -15.19
CA VAL A 218 19.95 -9.58 -16.05
C VAL A 218 20.73 -8.53 -16.78
N LYS A 219 20.08 -7.48 -17.33
CA LYS A 219 20.77 -6.39 -18.05
C LYS A 219 21.68 -5.55 -17.14
N GLU A 220 21.29 -5.32 -15.89
CA GLU A 220 22.05 -4.53 -14.92
C GLU A 220 23.03 -5.39 -14.09
N GLY A 221 23.13 -6.70 -14.36
CA GLY A 221 24.06 -7.61 -13.67
C GLY A 221 23.75 -7.74 -12.17
N MET A 222 22.48 -7.66 -11.78
CA MET A 222 22.05 -7.75 -10.37
C MET A 222 21.96 -9.21 -9.87
N VAL A 223 21.94 -10.17 -10.79
CA VAL A 223 21.82 -11.61 -10.54
C VAL A 223 22.62 -12.39 -11.55
#